data_b98657ad4068f76a58165e65a0aedbea
#
_entry.id   b98657ad4068f76a58165e65a0aedbea
#
_cell.length_a   1.000
_cell.length_b   1.000
_cell.length_c   1.000
_cell.angle_alpha   90.00
_cell.angle_beta   90.00
_cell.angle_gamma   90.00
#
_symmetry.space_group_name_H-M   'P 1'
#
loop_
_entity.id
_entity.type
_entity.pdbx_description
1 polymer ?
#
loop_
_entity_poly.entity_id
_entity_poly.type
_entity_poly.pdbx_seq_one_letter_code
_entity_poly.pdbx_strand_id
1 'polypeptide(L)'
;MCLTIPPVGGGPPHEGVPDAGLIPLEGRLLHTPSTTRRGLRRAAVAAISAAALVGGFFAAAAPAGAATSQSGSSAAVHVKRLCAAPAHTHQMACLALARTDATQPAALKANAVSPLATPSGYGPTDLKSAYALPTNGGSGATVAIVDALDDPNAESDLAAYRSQYGLSACTTANGCFSKVDENGGTSYPTADSGWAGEISLDLDMVSAVAPAAHIILVEATSANMSDLGTAVNEAVALGAKYVSNSYGGSEDSTDTSSDSSYFNHPGVAITVSAGDSAYGAEYPAASKYVTSVGGTSLSTSSNSRGWTESVWSTSSTEGTGSGCSAYDAKPTWQTDTGCSKRTISDVSAVADPATGVAVYDSYGASG
;
A
#
# COMPACT_ATOMS: atom_id res chain seq x y z
N MET A 1 -5.45 4.15 -2.79
CA MET A 1 -4.01 4.02 -2.99
C MET A 1 -3.47 2.79 -2.30
N CYS A 2 -2.71 1.99 -3.00
CA CYS A 2 -2.10 0.80 -2.43
C CYS A 2 -0.68 0.64 -2.96
N LEU A 3 0.30 0.80 -2.10
CA LEU A 3 1.69 0.55 -2.44
C LEU A 3 2.06 -0.89 -2.04
N THR A 4 2.41 -1.73 -3.01
CA THR A 4 2.99 -3.04 -2.74
C THR A 4 4.43 -3.04 -3.20
N ILE A 5 5.37 -3.03 -2.27
CA ILE A 5 6.78 -3.28 -2.57
C ILE A 5 7.01 -4.79 -2.38
N PRO A 6 7.39 -5.56 -3.42
CA PRO A 6 7.73 -6.96 -3.23
C PRO A 6 8.95 -7.10 -2.32
N PRO A 7 9.07 -8.20 -1.56
CA PRO A 7 10.25 -8.45 -0.75
C PRO A 7 11.48 -8.51 -1.67
N VAL A 8 12.54 -7.82 -1.30
CA VAL A 8 13.82 -7.83 -2.01
C VAL A 8 14.39 -9.25 -1.91
N GLY A 9 14.14 -10.05 -2.93
CA GLY A 9 14.75 -11.36 -3.11
C GLY A 9 16.22 -11.20 -3.46
N GLY A 10 17.07 -12.08 -2.90
CA GLY A 10 18.51 -12.05 -2.92
C GLY A 10 19.12 -11.75 -4.29
N GLY A 11 20.23 -11.03 -4.27
CA GLY A 11 21.01 -10.62 -5.43
C GLY A 11 21.46 -11.79 -6.31
N PRO A 12 21.80 -11.51 -7.56
CA PRO A 12 22.25 -12.49 -8.53
C PRO A 12 23.59 -13.08 -8.11
N PRO A 13 23.89 -14.34 -8.50
CA PRO A 13 25.18 -14.96 -8.24
C PRO A 13 26.28 -14.20 -9.00
N HIS A 14 27.33 -13.84 -8.29
CA HIS A 14 28.53 -13.27 -8.86
C HIS A 14 29.18 -14.30 -9.81
N GLU A 15 29.26 -13.96 -11.09
CA GLU A 15 30.12 -14.65 -12.04
C GLU A 15 31.59 -14.33 -11.74
N GLY A 16 32.42 -15.37 -11.94
CA GLY A 16 33.75 -15.50 -11.41
C GLY A 16 34.79 -14.50 -11.94
N VAL A 17 35.77 -14.28 -11.12
CA VAL A 17 37.14 -13.80 -11.47
C VAL A 17 38.11 -14.94 -11.32
N PRO A 18 39.06 -15.13 -12.25
CA PRO A 18 39.83 -16.36 -12.35
C PRO A 18 40.98 -16.46 -11.36
N ASP A 19 41.28 -17.70 -11.13
CA ASP A 19 42.28 -18.39 -10.36
C ASP A 19 43.67 -17.74 -10.26
N ALA A 20 44.24 -17.72 -9.07
CA ALA A 20 45.68 -17.75 -8.85
C ALA A 20 46.06 -18.46 -7.55
N GLY A 21 46.56 -19.69 -7.66
CA GLY A 21 47.63 -20.17 -6.79
C GLY A 21 47.26 -21.00 -5.58
N LEU A 22 47.33 -22.30 -5.75
CA LEU A 22 47.45 -23.38 -4.76
C LEU A 22 48.51 -23.16 -3.70
N ILE A 23 48.27 -23.60 -2.43
CA ILE A 23 49.14 -24.50 -1.67
C ILE A 23 48.27 -25.23 -0.61
N PRO A 24 48.42 -26.57 -0.40
CA PRO A 24 47.62 -27.38 0.52
C PRO A 24 48.26 -27.55 1.87
N LEU A 25 47.45 -27.78 2.91
CA LEU A 25 47.91 -28.46 4.13
C LEU A 25 46.79 -29.36 4.69
N GLU A 26 47.18 -30.63 4.73
CA GLU A 26 46.44 -31.77 5.30
C GLU A 26 46.22 -31.65 6.81
N GLY A 27 45.21 -32.34 7.30
CA GLY A 27 45.34 -32.89 8.62
C GLY A 27 44.06 -33.17 9.41
N ARG A 28 43.54 -34.35 9.22
CA ARG A 28 43.03 -35.34 10.18
C ARG A 28 41.57 -35.32 10.64
N LEU A 29 40.97 -36.42 10.23
CA LEU A 29 39.82 -37.13 10.82
C LEU A 29 39.93 -37.39 12.34
N LEU A 30 38.78 -37.44 13.01
CA LEU A 30 38.40 -38.45 14.01
C LEU A 30 36.86 -38.38 14.21
N HIS A 31 36.15 -39.31 13.67
CA HIS A 31 35.46 -40.50 14.21
C HIS A 31 34.40 -40.21 15.30
N THR A 32 33.16 -40.62 14.94
CA THR A 32 31.98 -40.97 15.73
C THR A 32 32.28 -42.11 16.75
N PRO A 33 31.41 -42.56 17.66
CA PRO A 33 30.02 -42.96 17.39
C PRO A 33 28.97 -42.77 18.53
N SER A 34 27.71 -42.78 18.11
CA SER A 34 26.53 -43.51 18.64
C SER A 34 26.51 -44.00 20.08
N THR A 35 25.39 -43.74 20.78
CA THR A 35 24.57 -44.82 21.38
C THR A 35 23.16 -44.33 21.80
N THR A 36 22.24 -45.14 21.39
CA THR A 36 20.85 -45.37 21.78
C THR A 36 20.65 -45.56 23.30
N ARG A 37 19.53 -45.09 23.86
CA ARG A 37 18.67 -45.91 24.73
C ARG A 37 17.25 -45.37 24.88
N ARG A 38 16.34 -46.31 24.63
CA ARG A 38 14.90 -46.31 24.88
C ARG A 38 14.63 -46.28 26.41
N GLY A 39 13.51 -45.71 26.79
CA GLY A 39 12.94 -45.86 28.13
C GLY A 39 11.43 -45.60 28.10
N LEU A 40 10.64 -46.64 27.81
CA LEU A 40 9.20 -46.68 28.12
C LEU A 40 9.03 -46.70 29.65
N ARG A 41 8.12 -45.93 30.18
CA ARG A 41 7.36 -46.30 31.40
C ARG A 41 5.89 -45.94 31.26
N ARG A 42 5.08 -46.96 31.38
CA ARG A 42 3.61 -47.00 31.51
C ARG A 42 3.23 -46.83 32.97
N ALA A 43 1.93 -46.62 33.17
CA ALA A 43 1.07 -46.77 34.36
C ALA A 43 0.73 -45.43 35.02
N ALA A 44 -0.45 -45.17 35.51
CA ALA A 44 -1.62 -46.05 35.77
C ALA A 44 -2.89 -45.22 35.89
N VAL A 45 -3.98 -45.83 35.55
CA VAL A 45 -5.38 -45.42 35.75
C VAL A 45 -5.70 -45.47 37.24
N ALA A 46 -6.40 -44.47 37.78
CA ALA A 46 -7.19 -44.60 39.00
C ALA A 46 -8.57 -43.99 38.78
N ALA A 47 -9.52 -44.86 38.67
CA ALA A 47 -10.95 -44.56 38.77
C ALA A 47 -11.34 -44.47 40.24
N ILE A 48 -12.05 -43.45 40.62
CA ILE A 48 -12.81 -43.42 41.89
C ILE A 48 -14.23 -43.02 41.54
N SER A 49 -15.10 -44.01 41.69
CA SER A 49 -16.56 -43.85 41.74
C SER A 49 -16.98 -43.52 43.16
N ALA A 50 -17.83 -42.52 43.36
CA ALA A 50 -18.62 -42.44 44.57
C ALA A 50 -19.96 -41.72 44.27
N ALA A 51 -20.98 -42.30 44.85
CA ALA A 51 -22.39 -42.27 44.60
C ALA A 51 -23.12 -40.97 44.97
N ALA A 52 -24.22 -40.83 44.29
CA ALA A 52 -25.47 -40.09 44.46
C ALA A 52 -25.80 -39.52 45.85
N LEU A 53 -26.31 -38.27 45.82
CA LEU A 53 -27.36 -37.80 46.70
C LEU A 53 -28.33 -36.90 45.93
N VAL A 54 -29.56 -37.34 45.85
CA VAL A 54 -30.76 -36.68 45.30
C VAL A 54 -31.18 -35.59 46.27
N GLY A 55 -31.14 -34.35 45.87
CA GLY A 55 -31.70 -33.21 46.52
C GLY A 55 -32.42 -32.36 45.49
N GLY A 56 -33.74 -32.50 45.40
CA GLY A 56 -34.57 -31.70 44.51
C GLY A 56 -34.65 -30.25 45.00
N PHE A 57 -34.21 -29.33 44.20
CA PHE A 57 -34.60 -27.94 44.29
C PHE A 57 -35.32 -27.55 42.98
N PHE A 58 -36.60 -27.26 43.09
CA PHE A 58 -37.34 -26.58 42.06
C PHE A 58 -36.84 -25.16 41.97
N ALA A 59 -35.96 -24.88 40.96
CA ALA A 59 -35.64 -23.54 40.59
C ALA A 59 -36.64 -23.09 39.52
N ALA A 60 -37.43 -22.08 39.83
CA ALA A 60 -38.30 -21.41 38.86
C ALA A 60 -37.45 -20.83 37.73
N ALA A 61 -37.73 -21.26 36.51
CA ALA A 61 -37.13 -20.67 35.32
C ALA A 61 -37.65 -19.25 35.15
N ALA A 62 -36.79 -18.27 35.37
CA ALA A 62 -37.03 -16.91 34.89
C ALA A 62 -37.00 -16.89 33.34
N PRO A 63 -37.89 -16.15 32.67
CA PRO A 63 -37.83 -16.03 31.23
C PRO A 63 -36.53 -15.39 30.85
N ALA A 64 -35.78 -16.04 29.95
CA ALA A 64 -34.61 -15.48 29.32
C ALA A 64 -35.06 -14.22 28.53
N GLY A 65 -34.73 -13.07 29.09
CA GLY A 65 -34.87 -11.82 28.36
C GLY A 65 -34.05 -11.93 27.06
N ALA A 66 -34.73 -11.78 25.93
CA ALA A 66 -34.07 -11.65 24.66
C ALA A 66 -33.08 -10.49 24.76
N ALA A 67 -31.78 -10.81 24.72
CA ALA A 67 -30.75 -9.79 24.50
C ALA A 67 -31.05 -9.16 23.16
N THR A 68 -31.58 -7.96 23.17
CA THR A 68 -31.64 -7.11 22.00
C THR A 68 -30.18 -6.87 21.59
N SER A 69 -29.78 -7.51 20.50
CA SER A 69 -28.55 -7.14 19.78
C SER A 69 -28.72 -5.65 19.46
N GLN A 70 -28.05 -4.79 20.20
CA GLN A 70 -27.83 -3.45 19.77
C GLN A 70 -26.93 -3.59 18.54
N SER A 71 -27.53 -3.52 17.36
CA SER A 71 -26.84 -3.16 16.13
C SER A 71 -26.28 -1.77 16.41
N GLY A 72 -25.01 -1.71 16.81
CA GLY A 72 -24.28 -0.48 16.83
C GLY A 72 -24.36 0.07 15.41
N SER A 73 -25.15 1.11 15.20
CA SER A 73 -25.08 1.93 14.01
C SER A 73 -23.62 2.42 13.95
N SER A 74 -22.78 1.81 13.12
CA SER A 74 -21.52 2.43 12.75
C SER A 74 -21.89 3.79 12.18
N ALA A 75 -21.38 4.86 12.79
CA ALA A 75 -21.58 6.20 12.24
C ALA A 75 -21.12 6.16 10.78
N ALA A 76 -21.95 6.70 9.89
CA ALA A 76 -21.58 6.73 8.48
C ALA A 76 -20.27 7.53 8.34
N VAL A 77 -19.30 6.95 7.69
CA VAL A 77 -18.03 7.61 7.37
C VAL A 77 -18.31 8.65 6.29
N HIS A 78 -17.94 9.89 6.54
CA HIS A 78 -18.07 10.96 5.57
C HIS A 78 -16.74 11.18 4.86
N VAL A 79 -16.75 11.00 3.55
CA VAL A 79 -15.57 11.17 2.69
C VAL A 79 -15.79 12.27 1.66
N LYS A 80 -14.70 12.88 1.22
CA LYS A 80 -14.64 13.81 0.10
C LYS A 80 -13.57 13.34 -0.87
N ARG A 81 -13.91 13.21 -2.15
CA ARG A 81 -12.94 13.03 -3.21
C ARG A 81 -12.13 14.32 -3.37
N LEU A 82 -10.80 14.23 -3.39
CA LEU A 82 -9.93 15.40 -3.47
C LEU A 82 -9.85 15.97 -4.88
N CYS A 83 -9.73 15.12 -5.89
CA CYS A 83 -9.70 15.54 -7.29
C CYS A 83 -11.09 15.55 -7.92
N ALA A 84 -11.30 16.48 -8.84
CA ALA A 84 -12.46 16.47 -9.72
C ALA A 84 -12.41 15.25 -10.67
N ALA A 85 -13.59 14.77 -11.06
CA ALA A 85 -13.66 13.74 -12.09
C ALA A 85 -13.06 14.23 -13.40
N PRO A 86 -12.50 13.32 -14.25
CA PRO A 86 -11.98 13.69 -15.56
C PRO A 86 -13.01 14.43 -16.39
N ALA A 87 -12.60 15.54 -17.01
CA ALA A 87 -13.49 16.38 -17.82
C ALA A 87 -13.62 15.89 -19.27
N HIS A 88 -12.67 15.08 -19.74
CA HIS A 88 -12.66 14.52 -21.08
C HIS A 88 -11.88 13.19 -21.13
N THR A 89 -12.01 12.48 -22.23
CA THR A 89 -11.24 11.26 -22.52
C THR A 89 -9.73 11.53 -22.42
N HIS A 90 -8.95 10.56 -21.94
CA HIS A 90 -7.51 10.62 -21.66
C HIS A 90 -7.08 11.60 -20.56
N GLN A 91 -8.01 12.25 -19.90
CA GLN A 91 -7.71 12.92 -18.65
C GLN A 91 -7.92 11.94 -17.49
N MET A 92 -6.95 11.90 -16.58
CA MET A 92 -7.01 11.11 -15.36
C MET A 92 -7.44 11.99 -14.19
N ALA A 93 -7.85 11.37 -13.11
CA ALA A 93 -8.07 12.03 -11.83
C ALA A 93 -7.28 11.32 -10.74
N CYS A 94 -6.83 12.04 -9.73
CA CYS A 94 -6.30 11.43 -8.52
C CYS A 94 -7.40 10.66 -7.78
N LEU A 95 -7.01 9.68 -7.00
CA LEU A 95 -7.94 8.75 -6.35
C LEU A 95 -7.99 8.93 -4.82
N ALA A 96 -7.41 10.02 -4.27
CA ALA A 96 -7.46 10.28 -2.85
C ALA A 96 -8.87 10.60 -2.37
N LEU A 97 -9.25 9.93 -1.27
CA LEU A 97 -10.47 10.16 -0.52
C LEU A 97 -10.12 10.63 0.89
N ALA A 98 -10.47 11.87 1.22
CA ALA A 98 -10.24 12.42 2.55
C ALA A 98 -11.48 12.26 3.44
N ARG A 99 -11.27 11.82 4.69
CA ARG A 99 -12.31 11.80 5.71
C ARG A 99 -12.61 13.22 6.20
N THR A 100 -13.87 13.61 6.17
CA THR A 100 -14.33 14.93 6.65
C THR A 100 -14.89 14.87 8.08
N ASP A 101 -15.11 13.69 8.60
CA ASP A 101 -15.59 13.42 9.97
C ASP A 101 -14.46 13.07 10.95
N ALA A 102 -13.22 12.89 10.46
CA ALA A 102 -12.06 12.67 11.31
C ALA A 102 -11.68 13.97 12.03
N THR A 103 -11.65 13.94 13.36
CA THR A 103 -11.22 15.09 14.16
C THR A 103 -9.70 15.17 14.15
N GLN A 104 -9.16 16.25 13.57
CA GLN A 104 -7.74 16.54 13.72
C GLN A 104 -7.43 16.87 15.19
N PRO A 105 -6.33 16.34 15.77
CA PRO A 105 -5.87 16.78 17.07
C PRO A 105 -5.63 18.29 17.09
N ALA A 106 -6.11 18.98 18.11
CA ALA A 106 -6.02 20.45 18.22
C ALA A 106 -4.59 21.00 18.10
N ALA A 107 -3.58 20.20 18.38
CA ALA A 107 -2.17 20.54 18.26
C ALA A 107 -1.68 20.71 16.80
N LEU A 108 -2.31 20.03 15.84
CA LEU A 108 -1.97 20.17 14.42
C LEU A 108 -2.56 21.42 13.79
N LYS A 109 -3.64 21.98 14.38
CA LYS A 109 -4.29 23.23 13.91
C LYS A 109 -3.45 24.50 14.14
N ALA A 110 -2.37 24.45 14.89
CA ALA A 110 -1.63 25.63 15.36
C ALA A 110 -0.18 25.71 14.90
N ASN A 111 0.21 25.07 13.79
CA ASN A 111 1.63 24.98 13.36
C ASN A 111 2.59 24.47 14.46
N ALA A 112 2.05 23.86 15.50
CA ALA A 112 2.84 23.23 16.56
C ALA A 112 2.77 21.71 16.34
N VAL A 113 3.81 21.15 15.76
CA VAL A 113 4.00 19.69 15.75
C VAL A 113 4.12 19.27 17.22
N SER A 114 3.01 18.84 17.80
CA SER A 114 3.04 18.24 19.14
C SER A 114 3.30 16.74 18.99
N PRO A 115 4.44 16.25 19.48
CA PRO A 115 4.77 14.82 19.40
C PRO A 115 3.81 13.92 20.19
N LEU A 116 2.81 14.51 20.84
CA LEU A 116 1.88 13.80 21.75
C LEU A 116 0.49 13.58 21.16
N ALA A 117 0.17 14.14 20.01
CA ALA A 117 -1.11 13.91 19.36
C ALA A 117 -0.97 12.77 18.34
N THR A 118 -1.64 11.64 18.58
CA THR A 118 -1.72 10.55 17.61
C THR A 118 -2.69 10.94 16.50
N PRO A 119 -2.25 11.04 15.25
CA PRO A 119 -3.16 11.28 14.12
C PRO A 119 -4.22 10.19 14.01
N SER A 120 -5.38 10.52 13.45
CA SER A 120 -6.36 9.51 13.06
C SER A 120 -5.86 8.72 11.85
N GLY A 121 -6.19 7.42 11.79
CA GLY A 121 -5.75 6.54 10.71
C GLY A 121 -4.50 5.72 11.05
N TYR A 122 -4.22 4.72 10.21
CA TYR A 122 -3.06 3.86 10.39
C TYR A 122 -1.76 4.58 10.07
N GLY A 123 -0.78 4.43 10.94
CA GLY A 123 0.58 4.94 10.76
C GLY A 123 1.58 3.84 10.36
N PRO A 124 2.89 4.20 10.28
CA PRO A 124 3.93 3.27 9.87
C PRO A 124 4.02 1.98 10.68
N THR A 125 3.78 2.06 12.00
CA THR A 125 3.81 0.88 12.88
C THR A 125 2.68 -0.10 12.57
N ASP A 126 1.49 0.42 12.31
CA ASP A 126 0.31 -0.37 11.99
C ASP A 126 0.51 -1.08 10.66
N LEU A 127 0.91 -0.35 9.61
CA LEU A 127 1.15 -0.90 8.28
C LEU A 127 2.26 -1.95 8.27
N LYS A 128 3.37 -1.68 8.96
CA LYS A 128 4.45 -2.68 9.10
C LYS A 128 3.99 -3.94 9.82
N SER A 129 3.19 -3.80 10.84
CA SER A 129 2.60 -4.94 11.56
C SER A 129 1.62 -5.70 10.68
N ALA A 130 0.70 -5.00 10.01
CA ALA A 130 -0.35 -5.61 9.20
C ALA A 130 0.22 -6.42 8.02
N TYR A 131 1.25 -5.91 7.37
CA TYR A 131 1.85 -6.51 6.18
C TYR A 131 3.19 -7.21 6.44
N ALA A 132 3.58 -7.37 7.72
CA ALA A 132 4.84 -8.01 8.12
C ALA A 132 6.08 -7.41 7.42
N LEU A 133 6.11 -6.08 7.27
CA LEU A 133 7.17 -5.38 6.55
C LEU A 133 8.43 -5.20 7.42
N PRO A 134 9.62 -5.18 6.81
CA PRO A 134 10.87 -4.94 7.54
C PRO A 134 10.93 -3.53 8.10
N THR A 135 11.59 -3.35 9.25
CA THR A 135 11.69 -2.05 9.92
C THR A 135 12.38 -0.98 9.04
N ASN A 136 13.39 -1.38 8.28
CA ASN A 136 14.15 -0.51 7.37
C ASN A 136 13.88 -0.89 5.91
N GLY A 137 12.61 -1.07 5.53
CA GLY A 137 12.23 -1.36 4.14
C GLY A 137 12.74 -0.29 3.17
N GLY A 138 13.04 -0.72 1.94
CA GLY A 138 13.45 0.17 0.87
C GLY A 138 14.94 0.55 0.82
N SER A 139 15.79 0.03 1.71
CA SER A 139 17.22 0.34 1.68
C SER A 139 17.87 0.01 0.33
N GLY A 140 18.50 1.01 -0.30
CA GLY A 140 19.09 0.89 -1.63
C GLY A 140 18.08 0.89 -2.79
N ALA A 141 16.79 1.05 -2.52
CA ALA A 141 15.76 1.20 -3.54
C ALA A 141 15.51 2.68 -3.84
N THR A 142 15.15 2.95 -5.10
CA THR A 142 14.59 4.25 -5.52
C THR A 142 13.15 4.01 -5.93
N VAL A 143 12.23 4.70 -5.26
CA VAL A 143 10.80 4.71 -5.55
C VAL A 143 10.45 6.05 -6.17
N ALA A 144 9.88 6.05 -7.36
CA ALA A 144 9.29 7.25 -7.94
C ALA A 144 7.77 7.26 -7.69
N ILE A 145 7.28 8.44 -7.41
CA ILE A 145 5.87 8.79 -7.36
C ILE A 145 5.60 9.67 -8.58
N VAL A 146 4.60 9.33 -9.35
CA VAL A 146 4.18 10.09 -10.53
C VAL A 146 2.77 10.58 -10.31
N ASP A 147 2.61 11.90 -10.24
CA ASP A 147 1.34 12.59 -10.08
C ASP A 147 1.27 13.82 -11.00
N ALA A 148 0.09 14.42 -11.12
CA ALA A 148 -0.09 15.61 -11.93
C ALA A 148 -0.10 16.87 -11.08
N LEU A 149 0.24 17.99 -11.71
CA LEU A 149 0.25 19.32 -11.09
C LEU A 149 1.25 19.43 -9.93
N ASP A 150 1.27 20.58 -9.25
CA ASP A 150 2.31 20.85 -8.24
C ASP A 150 1.75 20.78 -6.81
N ASP A 151 2.51 20.14 -5.93
CA ASP A 151 2.44 20.38 -4.48
C ASP A 151 3.65 21.21 -4.03
N PRO A 152 3.48 22.52 -3.79
CA PRO A 152 4.57 23.39 -3.36
C PRO A 152 5.14 23.02 -1.98
N ASN A 153 4.36 22.29 -1.16
CA ASN A 153 4.68 21.95 0.22
C ASN A 153 5.21 20.51 0.37
N ALA A 154 5.33 19.72 -0.71
CA ALA A 154 5.64 18.30 -0.68
C ALA A 154 6.82 17.91 0.24
N GLU A 155 7.98 18.60 0.16
CA GLU A 155 9.13 18.30 1.02
C GLU A 155 8.89 18.69 2.49
N SER A 156 8.22 19.83 2.75
CA SER A 156 7.92 20.28 4.11
C SER A 156 6.91 19.38 4.80
N ASP A 157 5.93 18.92 4.07
CA ASP A 157 4.86 18.05 4.58
C ASP A 157 5.38 16.62 4.81
N LEU A 158 6.19 16.10 3.89
CA LEU A 158 6.95 14.87 4.09
C LEU A 158 7.82 14.94 5.35
N ALA A 159 8.49 16.07 5.59
CA ALA A 159 9.32 16.25 6.79
C ALA A 159 8.47 16.25 8.07
N ALA A 160 7.29 16.88 8.05
CA ALA A 160 6.35 16.89 9.17
C ALA A 160 5.84 15.47 9.48
N TYR A 161 5.39 14.72 8.47
CA TYR A 161 4.96 13.33 8.63
C TYR A 161 6.08 12.45 9.21
N ARG A 162 7.27 12.50 8.61
CA ARG A 162 8.41 11.68 9.08
C ARG A 162 8.83 12.03 10.49
N SER A 163 8.80 13.32 10.86
CA SER A 163 9.06 13.79 12.23
C SER A 163 8.01 13.26 13.22
N GLN A 164 6.73 13.30 12.86
CA GLN A 164 5.61 12.81 13.68
C GLN A 164 5.79 11.34 14.05
N TYR A 165 6.28 10.53 13.13
CA TYR A 165 6.44 9.08 13.33
C TYR A 165 7.87 8.65 13.69
N GLY A 166 8.77 9.60 13.96
CA GLY A 166 10.15 9.30 14.33
C GLY A 166 10.96 8.61 13.23
N LEU A 167 10.59 8.82 11.97
CA LEU A 167 11.35 8.33 10.82
C LEU A 167 12.52 9.26 10.53
N SER A 168 13.61 8.72 9.96
CA SER A 168 14.75 9.52 9.54
C SER A 168 14.35 10.60 8.54
N ALA A 169 14.97 11.78 8.61
CA ALA A 169 14.71 12.85 7.63
C ALA A 169 15.01 12.37 6.20
N CYS A 170 14.12 12.73 5.27
CA CYS A 170 14.26 12.47 3.85
C CYS A 170 14.05 13.79 3.12
N THR A 171 15.14 14.40 2.68
CA THR A 171 15.16 15.77 2.14
C THR A 171 16.02 15.85 0.89
N THR A 172 15.82 16.89 0.11
CA THR A 172 16.69 17.24 -1.03
C THR A 172 18.14 17.46 -0.57
N ALA A 173 18.32 18.07 0.60
CA ALA A 173 19.65 18.38 1.17
C ALA A 173 20.46 17.13 1.52
N ASN A 174 19.81 16.01 1.92
CA ASN A 174 20.50 14.76 2.23
C ASN A 174 20.45 13.73 1.09
N GLY A 175 19.85 14.10 -0.06
CA GLY A 175 19.75 13.25 -1.24
C GLY A 175 18.75 12.10 -1.13
N CYS A 176 17.94 12.06 -0.06
CA CYS A 176 16.90 11.04 0.10
C CYS A 176 15.64 11.37 -0.71
N PHE A 177 15.30 12.62 -0.88
CA PHE A 177 14.15 13.13 -1.63
C PHE A 177 14.62 13.97 -2.82
N SER A 178 13.92 13.88 -3.95
CA SER A 178 14.02 14.82 -5.05
C SER A 178 12.65 15.05 -5.66
N LYS A 179 12.42 16.27 -6.15
CA LYS A 179 11.23 16.69 -6.88
C LYS A 179 11.63 17.26 -8.20
N VAL A 180 11.01 16.80 -9.29
CA VAL A 180 11.25 17.23 -10.66
C VAL A 180 9.95 17.37 -11.43
N ASP A 181 9.96 18.16 -12.50
CA ASP A 181 8.91 18.16 -13.51
C ASP A 181 9.00 16.91 -14.41
N GLU A 182 8.04 16.70 -15.29
CA GLU A 182 7.98 15.55 -16.21
C GLU A 182 9.17 15.44 -17.19
N ASN A 183 10.03 16.44 -17.24
CA ASN A 183 11.22 16.49 -18.09
C ASN A 183 12.52 16.47 -17.27
N GLY A 184 12.45 16.18 -15.98
CA GLY A 184 13.59 16.10 -15.06
C GLY A 184 14.13 17.46 -14.61
N GLY A 185 13.39 18.54 -14.89
CA GLY A 185 13.75 19.92 -14.52
C GLY A 185 13.07 20.40 -13.24
N THR A 186 13.01 21.70 -13.08
CA THR A 186 12.38 22.40 -11.94
C THR A 186 11.32 23.41 -12.40
N SER A 187 10.80 23.24 -13.61
CA SER A 187 9.70 24.06 -14.14
C SER A 187 8.36 23.46 -13.71
N TYR A 188 8.12 23.45 -12.40
CA TYR A 188 6.94 22.84 -11.82
C TYR A 188 5.64 23.40 -12.42
N PRO A 189 4.59 22.55 -12.57
CA PRO A 189 3.30 22.98 -13.08
C PRO A 189 2.55 23.89 -12.12
N THR A 190 1.32 24.25 -12.47
CA THR A 190 0.44 25.01 -11.56
C THR A 190 0.06 24.15 -10.37
N ALA A 191 0.11 24.71 -9.18
CA ALA A 191 -0.28 24.02 -7.96
C ALA A 191 -1.79 23.75 -7.92
N ASP A 192 -2.17 22.56 -7.42
CA ASP A 192 -3.55 22.14 -7.25
C ASP A 192 -3.75 21.44 -5.90
N SER A 193 -4.74 21.88 -5.14
CA SER A 193 -4.98 21.37 -3.78
C SER A 193 -5.47 19.93 -3.73
N GLY A 194 -6.12 19.43 -4.76
CA GLY A 194 -6.57 18.04 -4.83
C GLY A 194 -5.40 17.09 -5.09
N TRP A 195 -4.59 17.45 -6.06
CA TRP A 195 -3.37 16.68 -6.38
C TRP A 195 -2.31 16.79 -5.29
N ALA A 196 -2.18 17.93 -4.60
CA ALA A 196 -1.29 18.05 -3.44
C ALA A 196 -1.68 17.06 -2.32
N GLY A 197 -2.97 16.87 -2.09
CA GLY A 197 -3.45 15.85 -1.15
C GLY A 197 -3.08 14.41 -1.58
N GLU A 198 -3.15 14.09 -2.88
CA GLU A 198 -2.70 12.78 -3.40
C GLU A 198 -1.17 12.64 -3.26
N ILE A 199 -0.42 13.64 -3.67
CA ILE A 199 1.05 13.66 -3.57
C ILE A 199 1.50 13.44 -2.12
N SER A 200 0.88 14.14 -1.17
CA SER A 200 1.16 13.97 0.26
C SER A 200 0.84 12.55 0.74
N LEU A 201 -0.31 11.99 0.33
CA LEU A 201 -0.68 10.60 0.64
C LEU A 201 0.38 9.62 0.12
N ASP A 202 0.81 9.77 -1.12
CA ASP A 202 1.78 8.89 -1.76
C ASP A 202 3.16 8.96 -1.08
N LEU A 203 3.65 10.17 -0.81
CA LEU A 203 4.91 10.40 -0.12
C LEU A 203 4.92 9.81 1.30
N ASP A 204 3.83 10.01 2.04
CA ASP A 204 3.68 9.52 3.40
C ASP A 204 3.62 7.99 3.43
N MET A 205 2.92 7.37 2.48
CA MET A 205 2.80 5.91 2.42
C MET A 205 4.11 5.24 1.99
N VAL A 206 4.85 5.80 1.04
CA VAL A 206 6.21 5.32 0.73
C VAL A 206 7.10 5.43 1.98
N SER A 207 7.03 6.55 2.70
CA SER A 207 7.79 6.73 3.96
C SER A 207 7.38 5.74 5.04
N ALA A 208 6.08 5.41 5.15
CA ALA A 208 5.58 4.47 6.14
C ALA A 208 6.08 3.04 5.90
N VAL A 209 6.06 2.58 4.65
CA VAL A 209 6.34 1.17 4.32
C VAL A 209 7.79 0.93 3.90
N ALA A 210 8.46 1.93 3.34
CA ALA A 210 9.83 1.88 2.83
C ALA A 210 10.68 3.07 3.32
N PRO A 211 10.83 3.26 4.65
CA PRO A 211 11.44 4.47 5.22
C PRO A 211 12.90 4.73 4.83
N ALA A 212 13.59 3.73 4.30
CA ALA A 212 14.98 3.81 3.87
C ALA A 212 15.15 3.91 2.34
N ALA A 213 14.05 4.06 1.58
CA ALA A 213 14.11 4.28 0.15
C ALA A 213 14.50 5.72 -0.18
N HIS A 214 15.15 5.91 -1.34
CA HIS A 214 15.19 7.21 -2.03
C HIS A 214 13.84 7.44 -2.71
N ILE A 215 13.32 8.65 -2.60
CA ILE A 215 12.02 9.04 -3.15
C ILE A 215 12.23 10.10 -4.23
N ILE A 216 11.67 9.87 -5.40
CA ILE A 216 11.60 10.84 -6.49
C ILE A 216 10.13 11.18 -6.71
N LEU A 217 9.74 12.44 -6.55
CA LEU A 217 8.45 12.95 -7.00
C LEU A 217 8.62 13.51 -8.40
N VAL A 218 7.84 13.01 -9.35
CA VAL A 218 7.79 13.52 -10.74
C VAL A 218 6.41 14.10 -10.99
N GLU A 219 6.35 15.40 -11.17
CA GLU A 219 5.11 16.15 -11.38
C GLU A 219 4.84 16.39 -12.87
N ALA A 220 3.76 15.77 -13.38
CA ALA A 220 3.31 15.95 -14.74
C ALA A 220 2.63 17.31 -14.92
N THR A 221 2.83 17.93 -16.07
CA THR A 221 2.29 19.25 -16.41
C THR A 221 0.78 19.33 -16.29
N SER A 222 0.10 18.24 -16.58
CA SER A 222 -1.35 18.11 -16.41
C SER A 222 -1.76 16.68 -16.14
N ALA A 223 -3.03 16.47 -15.81
CA ALA A 223 -3.62 15.15 -15.61
C ALA A 223 -3.93 14.40 -16.92
N ASN A 224 -3.47 14.87 -18.08
CA ASN A 224 -3.60 14.12 -19.32
C ASN A 224 -2.67 12.91 -19.32
N MET A 225 -3.11 11.79 -19.88
CA MET A 225 -2.32 10.56 -19.94
C MET A 225 -0.97 10.74 -20.67
N SER A 226 -0.89 11.68 -21.65
CA SER A 226 0.35 12.01 -22.33
C SER A 226 1.42 12.60 -21.41
N ASP A 227 1.02 13.50 -20.52
CA ASP A 227 1.92 14.19 -19.59
C ASP A 227 2.30 13.24 -18.44
N LEU A 228 1.32 12.55 -17.86
CA LEU A 228 1.56 11.50 -16.86
C LEU A 228 2.46 10.38 -17.39
N GLY A 229 2.25 9.95 -18.65
CA GLY A 229 3.09 8.95 -19.29
C GLY A 229 4.53 9.44 -19.55
N THR A 230 4.70 10.73 -19.88
CA THR A 230 6.02 11.37 -19.97
C THR A 230 6.71 11.34 -18.61
N ALA A 231 6.00 11.67 -17.53
CA ALA A 231 6.51 11.61 -16.18
C ALA A 231 6.90 10.18 -15.74
N VAL A 232 6.14 9.15 -16.15
CA VAL A 232 6.53 7.73 -15.93
C VAL A 232 7.86 7.42 -16.66
N ASN A 233 8.01 7.84 -17.90
CA ASN A 233 9.25 7.66 -18.65
C ASN A 233 10.42 8.37 -17.97
N GLU A 234 10.22 9.59 -17.47
CA GLU A 234 11.24 10.34 -16.74
C GLU A 234 11.62 9.67 -15.43
N ALA A 235 10.64 9.19 -14.66
CA ALA A 235 10.88 8.42 -13.43
C ALA A 235 11.83 7.23 -13.69
N VAL A 236 11.61 6.51 -14.79
CA VAL A 236 12.46 5.38 -15.20
C VAL A 236 13.84 5.86 -15.67
N ALA A 237 13.91 6.96 -16.42
CA ALA A 237 15.17 7.57 -16.88
C ALA A 237 16.05 8.04 -15.72
N LEU A 238 15.45 8.52 -14.64
CA LEU A 238 16.10 8.88 -13.38
C LEU A 238 16.55 7.66 -12.54
N GLY A 239 16.26 6.45 -13.01
CA GLY A 239 16.77 5.21 -12.44
C GLY A 239 15.83 4.55 -11.42
N ALA A 240 14.60 5.02 -11.27
CA ALA A 240 13.62 4.36 -10.42
C ALA A 240 13.40 2.90 -10.88
N LYS A 241 13.32 1.99 -9.91
CA LYS A 241 12.97 0.58 -10.14
C LYS A 241 11.55 0.25 -9.67
N TYR A 242 10.94 1.17 -8.98
CA TYR A 242 9.57 1.10 -8.48
C TYR A 242 8.91 2.43 -8.81
N VAL A 243 7.81 2.42 -9.55
CA VAL A 243 7.05 3.61 -9.94
C VAL A 243 5.62 3.46 -9.46
N SER A 244 5.16 4.39 -8.64
CA SER A 244 3.80 4.45 -8.10
C SER A 244 2.96 5.46 -8.86
N ASN A 245 1.73 5.07 -9.20
CA ASN A 245 0.80 5.90 -9.97
C ASN A 245 -0.58 5.81 -9.30
N SER A 246 -1.03 6.90 -8.69
CA SER A 246 -2.26 6.95 -7.90
C SER A 246 -3.37 7.72 -8.62
N TYR A 247 -3.59 7.40 -9.87
CA TYR A 247 -4.59 8.03 -10.72
C TYR A 247 -5.27 7.03 -11.65
N GLY A 248 -6.43 7.41 -12.16
CA GLY A 248 -7.18 6.62 -13.12
C GLY A 248 -8.22 7.41 -13.88
N GLY A 249 -8.72 6.81 -14.93
CA GLY A 249 -9.80 7.33 -15.78
C GLY A 249 -10.45 6.23 -16.60
N SER A 250 -11.45 6.61 -17.38
CA SER A 250 -12.15 5.64 -18.24
C SER A 250 -11.23 5.08 -19.32
N GLU A 251 -11.32 3.77 -19.54
CA GLU A 251 -10.64 3.12 -20.66
C GLU A 251 -11.16 3.59 -22.02
N ASP A 252 -10.29 3.57 -23.03
CA ASP A 252 -10.68 3.71 -24.43
C ASP A 252 -9.79 2.90 -25.39
N SER A 253 -10.13 2.93 -26.67
CA SER A 253 -9.47 2.10 -27.69
C SER A 253 -8.03 2.48 -27.97
N THR A 254 -7.56 3.63 -27.53
CA THR A 254 -6.19 4.14 -27.78
C THR A 254 -5.25 3.80 -26.63
N ASP A 255 -5.74 3.29 -25.50
CA ASP A 255 -4.97 2.91 -24.32
C ASP A 255 -3.85 1.92 -24.66
N THR A 256 -4.11 0.97 -25.56
CA THR A 256 -3.09 0.00 -26.00
C THR A 256 -1.88 0.64 -26.67
N SER A 257 -2.01 1.87 -27.20
CA SER A 257 -0.90 2.65 -27.74
C SER A 257 -0.08 3.29 -26.61
N SER A 258 -0.76 3.78 -25.57
CA SER A 258 -0.14 4.33 -24.37
C SER A 258 0.64 3.27 -23.60
N ASP A 259 0.15 2.02 -23.57
CA ASP A 259 0.80 0.87 -22.96
C ASP A 259 2.27 0.72 -23.33
N SER A 260 2.53 0.65 -24.64
CA SER A 260 3.88 0.46 -25.15
C SER A 260 4.75 1.71 -25.02
N SER A 261 4.13 2.89 -25.02
CA SER A 261 4.83 4.19 -24.98
C SER A 261 5.29 4.59 -23.59
N TYR A 262 4.50 4.18 -22.55
CA TYR A 262 4.69 4.71 -21.20
C TYR A 262 4.91 3.64 -20.13
N PHE A 263 4.40 2.41 -20.30
CA PHE A 263 4.44 1.40 -19.23
C PHE A 263 5.31 0.18 -19.54
N ASN A 264 5.77 0.01 -20.77
CA ASN A 264 6.60 -1.13 -21.14
C ASN A 264 8.09 -0.90 -20.78
N HIS A 265 8.41 -1.00 -19.49
CA HIS A 265 9.76 -0.86 -18.96
C HIS A 265 10.25 -2.15 -18.30
N PRO A 266 10.83 -3.09 -19.05
CA PRO A 266 11.32 -4.35 -18.48
C PRO A 266 12.31 -4.15 -17.33
N GLY A 267 12.07 -4.78 -16.20
CA GLY A 267 12.90 -4.67 -15.00
C GLY A 267 12.55 -3.49 -14.08
N VAL A 268 11.47 -2.77 -14.38
CA VAL A 268 10.86 -1.76 -13.49
C VAL A 268 9.49 -2.26 -13.06
N ALA A 269 9.21 -2.19 -11.77
CA ALA A 269 7.88 -2.48 -11.23
C ALA A 269 7.06 -1.19 -11.24
N ILE A 270 6.03 -1.16 -12.09
CA ILE A 270 5.09 -0.04 -12.18
C ILE A 270 3.78 -0.49 -11.54
N THR A 271 3.37 0.20 -10.49
CA THR A 271 2.10 -0.03 -9.80
C THR A 271 1.12 1.06 -10.14
N VAL A 272 -0.15 0.69 -10.29
CA VAL A 272 -1.24 1.61 -10.60
C VAL A 272 -2.44 1.26 -9.72
N SER A 273 -3.04 2.25 -9.10
CA SER A 273 -4.29 2.08 -8.35
C SER A 273 -5.42 1.61 -9.26
N ALA A 274 -6.21 0.63 -8.79
CA ALA A 274 -7.26 0.00 -9.59
C ALA A 274 -8.52 0.86 -9.77
N GLY A 275 -8.62 1.96 -9.03
CA GLY A 275 -9.79 2.83 -8.99
C GLY A 275 -10.64 2.64 -7.73
N ASP A 276 -11.58 3.57 -7.53
CA ASP A 276 -12.43 3.69 -6.34
C ASP A 276 -13.92 3.60 -6.67
N SER A 277 -14.26 3.26 -7.90
CA SER A 277 -15.62 3.30 -8.44
C SER A 277 -16.31 1.92 -8.42
N ALA A 278 -15.83 0.99 -7.59
CA ALA A 278 -16.29 -0.38 -7.48
C ALA A 278 -16.03 -1.19 -8.77
N TYR A 279 -17.03 -1.94 -9.28
CA TYR A 279 -16.84 -2.79 -10.45
C TYR A 279 -16.75 -1.96 -11.74
N GLY A 280 -15.60 -2.05 -12.40
CA GLY A 280 -15.26 -1.40 -13.65
C GLY A 280 -13.74 -1.30 -13.78
N ALA A 281 -13.19 -1.56 -14.96
CA ALA A 281 -11.78 -1.37 -15.20
C ALA A 281 -11.50 0.09 -15.55
N GLU A 282 -10.42 0.63 -14.97
CA GLU A 282 -9.90 1.95 -15.28
C GLU A 282 -8.53 1.85 -15.94
N TYR A 283 -8.14 2.88 -16.67
CA TYR A 283 -6.81 3.04 -17.24
C TYR A 283 -6.01 4.07 -16.41
N PRO A 284 -4.71 3.85 -16.14
CA PRO A 284 -3.80 2.85 -16.69
C PRO A 284 -3.73 1.51 -15.92
N ALA A 285 -4.60 1.26 -14.93
CA ALA A 285 -4.64 -0.02 -14.21
C ALA A 285 -4.88 -1.23 -15.13
N ALA A 286 -5.56 -1.02 -16.26
CA ALA A 286 -5.85 -2.05 -17.26
C ALA A 286 -4.64 -2.40 -18.14
N SER A 287 -3.58 -1.60 -18.13
CA SER A 287 -2.37 -1.92 -18.88
C SER A 287 -1.80 -3.28 -18.49
N LYS A 288 -1.41 -4.07 -19.47
CA LYS A 288 -0.77 -5.39 -19.25
C LYS A 288 0.67 -5.28 -18.72
N TYR A 289 1.24 -4.10 -18.71
CA TYR A 289 2.62 -3.84 -18.28
C TYR A 289 2.72 -3.34 -16.84
N VAL A 290 1.58 -3.11 -16.17
CA VAL A 290 1.55 -2.64 -14.79
C VAL A 290 1.02 -3.71 -13.82
N THR A 291 1.30 -3.52 -12.54
CA THR A 291 0.62 -4.22 -11.45
C THR A 291 -0.53 -3.36 -10.97
N SER A 292 -1.75 -3.79 -11.23
CA SER A 292 -2.96 -3.13 -10.76
C SER A 292 -3.20 -3.44 -9.29
N VAL A 293 -3.38 -2.41 -8.47
CA VAL A 293 -3.49 -2.53 -7.02
C VAL A 293 -4.89 -2.17 -6.57
N GLY A 294 -5.63 -3.15 -6.07
CA GLY A 294 -6.96 -2.98 -5.49
C GLY A 294 -6.92 -2.58 -4.01
N GLY A 295 -8.09 -2.26 -3.47
CA GLY A 295 -8.29 -1.75 -2.12
C GLY A 295 -8.92 -2.75 -1.15
N THR A 296 -8.49 -2.73 0.10
CA THR A 296 -9.08 -3.50 1.19
C THR A 296 -9.51 -2.61 2.35
N SER A 297 -10.47 -3.11 3.14
CA SER A 297 -10.76 -2.65 4.49
C SER A 297 -9.90 -3.45 5.47
N LEU A 298 -8.99 -2.78 6.18
CA LEU A 298 -8.06 -3.38 7.13
C LEU A 298 -8.53 -3.14 8.56
N SER A 299 -8.56 -4.18 9.38
CA SER A 299 -8.95 -4.06 10.79
C SER A 299 -8.09 -4.91 11.70
N THR A 300 -7.88 -4.47 12.92
CA THR A 300 -7.23 -5.28 13.95
C THR A 300 -8.06 -6.51 14.30
N SER A 301 -7.41 -7.61 14.65
CA SER A 301 -8.06 -8.89 14.96
C SER A 301 -7.27 -9.64 16.03
N SER A 302 -7.96 -10.55 16.74
CA SER A 302 -7.34 -11.45 17.71
C SER A 302 -6.73 -12.72 17.10
N ASN A 303 -6.72 -12.85 15.76
CA ASN A 303 -6.08 -13.97 15.08
C ASN A 303 -4.55 -13.90 15.17
N SER A 304 -3.85 -14.93 14.68
CA SER A 304 -2.38 -15.00 14.74
C SER A 304 -1.64 -13.93 13.93
N ARG A 305 -2.28 -13.34 12.91
CA ARG A 305 -1.76 -12.19 12.16
C ARG A 305 -1.91 -10.90 12.96
N GLY A 306 -2.86 -10.81 13.87
CA GLY A 306 -3.26 -9.57 14.54
C GLY A 306 -4.17 -8.67 13.72
N TRP A 307 -4.43 -9.02 12.46
CA TRP A 307 -5.15 -8.24 11.47
C TRP A 307 -6.08 -9.09 10.62
N THR A 308 -7.11 -8.46 10.09
CA THR A 308 -8.00 -9.05 9.09
C THR A 308 -8.25 -8.03 7.98
N GLU A 309 -8.48 -8.54 6.78
CA GLU A 309 -8.78 -7.73 5.61
C GLU A 309 -9.98 -8.30 4.87
N SER A 310 -10.78 -7.42 4.33
CA SER A 310 -11.84 -7.74 3.36
C SER A 310 -11.74 -6.81 2.16
N VAL A 311 -12.37 -7.16 1.07
CA VAL A 311 -12.49 -6.26 -0.07
C VAL A 311 -13.16 -4.96 0.38
N TRP A 312 -12.60 -3.81 0.00
CA TRP A 312 -13.26 -2.53 0.21
C TRP A 312 -14.49 -2.40 -0.70
N SER A 313 -15.65 -2.24 -0.08
CA SER A 313 -16.93 -2.12 -0.77
C SER A 313 -17.92 -1.36 0.11
N THR A 314 -17.96 -0.04 -0.03
CA THR A 314 -18.89 0.83 0.68
C THR A 314 -20.27 0.80 0.03
N SER A 315 -20.33 0.82 -1.31
CA SER A 315 -21.57 0.80 -2.09
C SER A 315 -21.35 0.16 -3.47
N SER A 316 -22.36 0.17 -4.31
CA SER A 316 -22.23 -0.28 -5.70
C SER A 316 -21.40 0.65 -6.60
N THR A 317 -21.08 1.85 -6.11
CA THR A 317 -20.33 2.89 -6.85
C THR A 317 -19.15 3.46 -6.07
N GLU A 318 -18.86 2.91 -4.89
CA GLU A 318 -17.73 3.28 -4.03
C GLU A 318 -17.13 2.03 -3.43
N GLY A 319 -15.89 1.75 -3.76
CA GLY A 319 -15.15 0.57 -3.38
C GLY A 319 -13.99 0.35 -4.34
N THR A 320 -13.20 -0.67 -4.11
CA THR A 320 -12.04 -0.96 -4.94
C THR A 320 -12.43 -1.22 -6.40
N GLY A 321 -11.70 -0.61 -7.33
CA GLY A 321 -11.77 -0.95 -8.74
C GLY A 321 -11.50 -2.43 -8.96
N SER A 322 -12.23 -3.05 -9.87
CA SER A 322 -12.09 -4.46 -10.25
C SER A 322 -12.82 -4.72 -11.55
N GLY A 323 -12.45 -5.76 -12.27
CA GLY A 323 -13.19 -6.13 -13.48
C GLY A 323 -12.33 -6.45 -14.69
N CYS A 324 -13.01 -6.59 -15.81
CA CYS A 324 -12.41 -6.92 -17.11
C CYS A 324 -12.21 -5.65 -17.92
N SER A 325 -10.99 -5.43 -18.42
CA SER A 325 -10.75 -4.40 -19.44
C SER A 325 -11.64 -4.61 -20.66
N ALA A 326 -12.09 -3.51 -21.24
CA ALA A 326 -12.79 -3.53 -22.52
C ALA A 326 -11.82 -3.56 -23.72
N TYR A 327 -10.57 -3.15 -23.54
CA TYR A 327 -9.62 -2.94 -24.64
C TYR A 327 -8.34 -3.74 -24.50
N ASP A 328 -7.74 -3.81 -23.31
CA ASP A 328 -6.43 -4.41 -23.11
C ASP A 328 -6.45 -5.94 -23.17
N ALA A 329 -5.49 -6.49 -23.90
CA ALA A 329 -5.36 -7.92 -24.04
C ALA A 329 -4.93 -8.58 -22.72
N LYS A 330 -5.54 -9.72 -22.39
CA LYS A 330 -5.12 -10.51 -21.24
C LYS A 330 -3.66 -10.95 -21.41
N PRO A 331 -2.77 -10.60 -20.46
CA PRO A 331 -1.39 -11.06 -20.50
C PRO A 331 -1.31 -12.56 -20.23
N THR A 332 -0.25 -13.19 -20.74
CA THR A 332 -0.09 -14.66 -20.65
C THR A 332 0.05 -15.21 -19.23
N TRP A 333 0.44 -14.36 -18.30
CA TRP A 333 0.55 -14.73 -16.88
C TRP A 333 -0.79 -14.73 -16.13
N GLN A 334 -1.85 -14.07 -16.68
CA GLN A 334 -3.21 -14.15 -16.13
C GLN A 334 -3.93 -15.40 -16.63
N THR A 335 -4.30 -16.28 -15.72
CA THR A 335 -4.93 -17.57 -16.05
C THR A 335 -6.39 -17.67 -15.62
N ASP A 336 -6.97 -16.61 -15.07
CA ASP A 336 -8.38 -16.56 -14.71
C ASP A 336 -9.26 -16.74 -15.94
N THR A 337 -10.41 -17.38 -15.77
CA THR A 337 -11.40 -17.63 -16.83
C THR A 337 -12.59 -16.66 -16.81
N GLY A 338 -12.61 -15.74 -15.84
CA GLY A 338 -13.70 -14.79 -15.64
C GLY A 338 -13.75 -13.69 -16.70
N CYS A 339 -12.61 -13.30 -17.24
CA CYS A 339 -12.48 -12.26 -18.26
C CYS A 339 -11.82 -12.81 -19.52
N SER A 340 -12.22 -12.30 -20.68
CA SER A 340 -11.54 -12.58 -21.95
C SER A 340 -10.35 -11.65 -22.22
N LYS A 341 -10.29 -10.54 -21.51
CA LYS A 341 -9.25 -9.50 -21.59
C LYS A 341 -8.56 -9.33 -20.23
N ARG A 342 -7.69 -8.33 -20.10
CA ARG A 342 -6.98 -8.00 -18.85
C ARG A 342 -7.97 -7.89 -17.69
N THR A 343 -7.68 -8.55 -16.57
CA THR A 343 -8.41 -8.44 -15.31
C THR A 343 -7.60 -7.58 -14.37
N ILE A 344 -8.14 -6.49 -13.85
CA ILE A 344 -7.43 -5.59 -12.92
C ILE A 344 -7.51 -6.09 -11.47
N SER A 345 -6.81 -5.41 -10.56
CA SER A 345 -6.63 -5.76 -9.13
C SER A 345 -5.84 -7.06 -8.94
N ASP A 346 -4.58 -7.03 -9.41
CA ASP A 346 -3.65 -8.15 -9.29
C ASP A 346 -3.25 -8.45 -7.85
N VAL A 347 -3.11 -7.38 -7.06
CA VAL A 347 -2.79 -7.37 -5.63
C VAL A 347 -3.66 -6.32 -4.93
N SER A 348 -3.71 -6.34 -3.60
CA SER A 348 -4.51 -5.37 -2.84
C SER A 348 -3.85 -5.01 -1.52
N ALA A 349 -4.09 -3.79 -1.05
CA ALA A 349 -3.75 -3.35 0.29
C ALA A 349 -4.82 -2.35 0.80
N VAL A 350 -4.67 -1.85 2.04
CA VAL A 350 -5.64 -0.93 2.64
C VAL A 350 -5.87 0.30 1.77
N ALA A 351 -7.15 0.61 1.52
CA ALA A 351 -7.60 1.78 0.76
C ALA A 351 -8.95 2.33 1.25
N ASP A 352 -9.72 1.54 2.01
CA ASP A 352 -11.02 1.95 2.53
C ASP A 352 -10.86 3.16 3.47
N PRO A 353 -11.51 4.31 3.18
CA PRO A 353 -11.45 5.48 4.05
C PRO A 353 -11.96 5.21 5.49
N ALA A 354 -12.83 4.21 5.67
CA ALA A 354 -13.29 3.82 7.00
C ALA A 354 -12.18 3.22 7.87
N THR A 355 -11.17 2.65 7.23
CA THR A 355 -9.97 2.07 7.85
C THR A 355 -8.70 2.69 7.27
N GLY A 356 -8.76 3.97 6.92
CA GLY A 356 -7.73 4.69 6.17
C GLY A 356 -6.46 4.97 6.97
N VAL A 357 -5.51 5.56 6.27
CA VAL A 357 -4.18 5.89 6.78
C VAL A 357 -4.10 7.35 7.22
N ALA A 358 -3.14 7.66 8.09
CA ALA A 358 -2.83 9.03 8.48
C ALA A 358 -1.95 9.70 7.41
N VAL A 359 -2.28 10.93 7.05
CA VAL A 359 -1.56 11.75 6.07
C VAL A 359 -1.35 13.15 6.63
N TYR A 360 -0.27 13.79 6.24
CA TYR A 360 -0.02 15.20 6.52
C TYR A 360 0.06 16.00 5.23
N ASP A 361 -0.91 16.88 5.02
CA ASP A 361 -1.00 17.79 3.87
C ASP A 361 -1.34 19.20 4.39
N SER A 362 -0.50 20.18 4.07
CA SER A 362 -0.72 21.57 4.46
C SER A 362 -1.17 22.48 3.31
N TYR A 363 -1.08 22.00 2.05
CA TYR A 363 -1.50 22.78 0.89
C TYR A 363 -2.96 22.50 0.50
N GLY A 364 -3.38 21.24 0.50
CA GLY A 364 -4.74 20.82 0.17
C GLY A 364 -5.71 20.88 1.34
N ALA A 365 -5.21 20.77 2.56
CA ALA A 365 -5.99 20.78 3.78
C ALA A 365 -6.50 22.19 4.11
N SER A 366 -7.53 22.64 3.45
CA SER A 366 -8.37 23.71 3.98
C SER A 366 -9.22 23.13 5.12
N GLY A 367 -8.65 23.16 6.27
CA GLY A 367 -8.94 22.81 7.57
C GLY A 367 -10.11 22.46 8.27
#